data_f2e450b6e7053b03d78bdbc6acdda457
#
_entry.id   f2e450b6e7053b03d78bdbc6acdda457
#
_cell.length_a   1.000
_cell.length_b   1.000
_cell.length_c   1.000
_cell.angle_alpha   90.00
_cell.angle_beta   90.00
_cell.angle_gamma   90.00
#
_symmetry.space_group_name_H-M   'P 1'
#
loop_
_entity.id
_entity.type
_entity.pdbx_description
1 polymer ?
#
loop_
_entity_poly.entity_id
_entity_poly.type
_entity_poly.pdbx_seq_one_letter_code
_entity_poly.pdbx_strand_id
1 'polypeptide(L)'
;MSFSLILLAAGNSNRFKSILPKPYHKIGNKSLIEISLHKILKFKQIKKIFVVINEKHQKYTKKLNLKKTQLIKGGKTRQDSTFLALKKLIKIKNKKNVLIHDAARPNFSTKLLSKIILKSKMNSTVIPRLNISNAIKKNKKNRFVNIK
;
A
#
# COMPACT_ATOMS: atom_id res chain seq x y z
N MET A 1 -14.82 12.35 -9.50
CA MET A 1 -13.37 12.27 -9.37
C MET A 1 -12.95 10.79 -9.36
N SER A 2 -11.91 10.41 -10.10
CA SER A 2 -11.44 9.02 -10.15
C SER A 2 -10.01 8.91 -9.61
N PHE A 3 -9.67 7.73 -9.08
CA PHE A 3 -8.38 7.42 -8.48
C PHE A 3 -7.75 6.22 -9.17
N SER A 4 -6.43 6.22 -9.22
CA SER A 4 -5.61 5.03 -9.39
C SER A 4 -5.00 4.64 -8.05
N LEU A 5 -4.84 3.36 -7.78
CA LEU A 5 -4.23 2.89 -6.54
C LEU A 5 -2.97 2.07 -6.84
N ILE A 6 -1.91 2.37 -6.12
CA ILE A 6 -0.65 1.61 -6.11
C ILE A 6 -0.63 0.78 -4.83
N LEU A 7 -0.68 -0.54 -4.96
CA LEU A 7 -0.60 -1.50 -3.87
C LEU A 7 0.79 -2.12 -3.84
N LEU A 8 1.60 -1.73 -2.86
CA LEU A 8 3.00 -2.14 -2.76
C LEU A 8 3.11 -3.51 -2.08
N ALA A 9 3.58 -4.51 -2.82
CA ALA A 9 3.78 -5.89 -2.38
C ALA A 9 5.15 -6.46 -2.75
N ALA A 10 6.10 -5.62 -3.22
CA ALA A 10 7.40 -6.06 -3.70
C ALA A 10 8.44 -6.29 -2.59
N GLY A 11 8.15 -5.93 -1.33
CA GLY A 11 9.09 -6.06 -0.22
C GLY A 11 9.44 -7.51 0.11
N ASN A 12 10.72 -7.77 0.41
CA ASN A 12 11.23 -9.10 0.76
C ASN A 12 10.88 -9.53 2.19
N SER A 13 10.30 -8.63 2.99
CA SER A 13 9.85 -8.93 4.37
C SER A 13 10.96 -9.45 5.30
N ASN A 14 12.22 -9.01 5.12
CA ASN A 14 13.40 -9.50 5.84
C ASN A 14 13.23 -9.53 7.37
N ARG A 15 12.54 -8.55 7.93
CA ARG A 15 12.24 -8.48 9.38
C ARG A 15 11.24 -9.54 9.86
N PHE A 16 10.49 -10.14 8.95
CA PHE A 16 9.44 -11.10 9.27
C PHE A 16 9.96 -12.54 9.38
N LYS A 17 11.24 -12.78 9.01
CA LYS A 17 11.95 -14.06 9.10
C LYS A 17 11.15 -15.28 8.61
N SER A 18 10.38 -15.14 7.53
CA SER A 18 9.55 -16.20 6.93
C SER A 18 9.90 -16.39 5.46
N ILE A 19 9.87 -17.63 5.00
CA ILE A 19 10.05 -18.01 3.58
C ILE A 19 8.95 -17.38 2.72
N LEU A 20 7.73 -17.30 3.25
CA LEU A 20 6.60 -16.65 2.57
C LEU A 20 6.65 -15.14 2.84
N PRO A 21 6.71 -14.29 1.80
CA PRO A 21 6.73 -12.84 2.01
C PRO A 21 5.42 -12.33 2.64
N LYS A 22 5.54 -11.35 3.55
CA LYS A 22 4.45 -10.87 4.39
C LYS A 22 3.11 -10.62 3.68
N PRO A 23 3.04 -10.01 2.47
CA PRO A 23 1.76 -9.78 1.79
C PRO A 23 0.96 -11.05 1.48
N TYR A 24 1.63 -12.19 1.40
CA TYR A 24 1.02 -13.47 1.00
C TYR A 24 0.68 -14.38 2.20
N HIS A 25 1.04 -13.97 3.43
CA HIS A 25 0.57 -14.67 4.63
C HIS A 25 -0.94 -14.58 4.76
N LYS A 26 -1.54 -15.67 5.20
CA LYS A 26 -2.98 -15.79 5.34
C LYS A 26 -3.44 -15.45 6.75
N ILE A 27 -4.62 -14.83 6.83
CA ILE A 27 -5.48 -14.76 8.02
C ILE A 27 -6.77 -15.48 7.63
N GLY A 28 -7.03 -16.63 8.25
CA GLY A 28 -8.06 -17.54 7.78
C GLY A 28 -7.76 -18.01 6.35
N ASN A 29 -8.73 -17.90 5.46
CA ASN A 29 -8.62 -18.38 4.08
C ASN A 29 -8.07 -17.34 3.09
N LYS A 30 -7.76 -16.10 3.52
CA LYS A 30 -7.34 -15.00 2.64
C LYS A 30 -5.97 -14.48 3.03
N SER A 31 -5.11 -14.23 2.03
CA SER A 31 -3.84 -13.54 2.26
C SER A 31 -4.04 -12.04 2.56
N LEU A 32 -3.04 -11.40 3.18
CA LEU A 32 -3.10 -9.99 3.53
C LEU A 32 -3.36 -9.10 2.29
N ILE A 33 -2.75 -9.44 1.15
CA ILE A 33 -2.98 -8.74 -0.11
C ILE A 33 -4.40 -8.94 -0.63
N GLU A 34 -4.99 -10.15 -0.52
CA GLU A 34 -6.38 -10.42 -0.90
C GLU A 34 -7.36 -9.63 -0.03
N ILE A 35 -7.12 -9.56 1.28
CA ILE A 35 -7.95 -8.77 2.19
C ILE A 35 -7.89 -7.29 1.82
N SER A 36 -6.70 -6.77 1.52
CA SER A 36 -6.51 -5.39 1.07
C SER A 36 -7.24 -5.12 -0.25
N LEU A 37 -7.04 -5.99 -1.25
CA LEU A 37 -7.69 -5.88 -2.56
C LEU A 37 -9.21 -5.95 -2.44
N HIS A 38 -9.75 -6.87 -1.64
CA HIS A 38 -11.19 -7.02 -1.44
C HIS A 38 -11.81 -5.73 -0.89
N LYS A 39 -11.17 -5.07 0.08
CA LYS A 39 -11.65 -3.77 0.61
C LYS A 39 -11.56 -2.66 -0.44
N ILE A 40 -10.45 -2.59 -1.20
CA ILE A 40 -10.20 -1.55 -2.20
C ILE A 40 -11.19 -1.67 -3.37
N LEU A 41 -11.48 -2.88 -3.83
CA LEU A 41 -12.36 -3.13 -4.97
C LEU A 41 -13.81 -2.68 -4.74
N LYS A 42 -14.24 -2.50 -3.49
CA LYS A 42 -15.56 -1.96 -3.13
C LYS A 42 -15.72 -0.48 -3.53
N PHE A 43 -14.61 0.24 -3.77
CA PHE A 43 -14.66 1.67 -4.08
C PHE A 43 -14.77 1.90 -5.58
N LYS A 44 -15.94 2.32 -6.05
CA LYS A 44 -16.21 2.60 -7.48
C LYS A 44 -15.33 3.73 -8.05
N GLN A 45 -14.86 4.64 -7.17
CA GLN A 45 -13.96 5.75 -7.52
C GLN A 45 -12.56 5.26 -7.91
N ILE A 46 -12.12 4.10 -7.41
CA ILE A 46 -10.84 3.50 -7.78
C ILE A 46 -11.04 2.75 -9.09
N LYS A 47 -10.52 3.33 -10.18
CA LYS A 47 -10.71 2.82 -11.55
C LYS A 47 -9.64 1.84 -11.97
N LYS A 48 -8.42 1.96 -11.44
CA LYS A 48 -7.28 1.09 -11.75
C LYS A 48 -6.43 0.83 -10.53
N ILE A 49 -5.95 -0.39 -10.39
CA ILE A 49 -5.08 -0.83 -9.32
C ILE A 49 -3.78 -1.36 -9.92
N PHE A 50 -2.66 -0.82 -9.50
CA PHE A 50 -1.33 -1.33 -9.79
C PHE A 50 -0.82 -2.11 -8.58
N VAL A 51 -0.68 -3.42 -8.72
CA VAL A 51 -0.06 -4.26 -7.70
C VAL A 51 1.41 -4.40 -8.04
N VAL A 52 2.26 -3.82 -7.21
CA VAL A 52 3.71 -3.85 -7.41
C VAL A 52 4.27 -5.05 -6.67
N ILE A 53 4.83 -6.00 -7.41
CA ILE A 53 5.32 -7.28 -6.88
C ILE A 53 6.80 -7.46 -7.15
N ASN A 54 7.46 -8.29 -6.34
CA ASN A 54 8.76 -8.84 -6.69
C ASN A 54 8.54 -9.99 -7.68
N GLU A 55 9.35 -10.06 -8.74
CA GLU A 55 9.25 -11.13 -9.75
C GLU A 55 9.31 -12.53 -9.12
N LYS A 56 10.20 -12.72 -8.14
CA LYS A 56 10.33 -13.99 -7.41
C LYS A 56 9.03 -14.42 -6.71
N HIS A 57 8.11 -13.47 -6.49
CA HIS A 57 6.84 -13.70 -5.81
C HIS A 57 5.65 -13.87 -6.76
N GLN A 58 5.87 -13.84 -8.07
CA GLN A 58 4.81 -13.92 -9.08
C GLN A 58 3.91 -15.17 -8.91
N LYS A 59 4.48 -16.30 -8.49
CA LYS A 59 3.73 -17.53 -8.21
C LYS A 59 2.60 -17.35 -7.19
N TYR A 60 2.74 -16.43 -6.24
CA TYR A 60 1.73 -16.16 -5.21
C TYR A 60 0.60 -15.26 -5.70
N THR A 61 0.73 -14.67 -6.89
CA THR A 61 -0.29 -13.75 -7.43
C THR A 61 -1.33 -14.46 -8.30
N LYS A 62 -1.14 -15.73 -8.64
CA LYS A 62 -2.03 -16.51 -9.53
C LYS A 62 -3.49 -16.59 -9.03
N LYS A 63 -3.70 -16.55 -7.71
CA LYS A 63 -5.02 -16.62 -7.08
C LYS A 63 -5.65 -15.26 -6.79
N LEU A 64 -4.96 -14.16 -7.10
CA LEU A 64 -5.50 -12.82 -6.84
C LEU A 64 -6.64 -12.49 -7.80
N ASN A 65 -7.67 -11.84 -7.29
CA ASN A 65 -8.67 -11.22 -8.13
C ASN A 65 -8.05 -10.02 -8.85
N LEU A 66 -7.76 -10.18 -10.14
CA LEU A 66 -7.10 -9.17 -10.97
C LEU A 66 -8.08 -8.20 -11.66
N LYS A 67 -9.36 -8.20 -11.28
CA LYS A 67 -10.34 -7.23 -11.79
C LYS A 67 -9.85 -5.80 -11.54
N LYS A 68 -9.77 -4.98 -12.59
CA LYS A 68 -9.21 -3.62 -12.58
C LYS A 68 -7.74 -3.54 -12.14
N THR A 69 -7.03 -4.67 -12.07
CA THR A 69 -5.68 -4.78 -11.50
C THR A 69 -4.67 -5.05 -12.60
N GLN A 70 -3.51 -4.41 -12.50
CA GLN A 70 -2.34 -4.68 -13.33
C GLN A 70 -1.15 -4.97 -12.44
N LEU A 71 -0.45 -6.08 -12.69
CA LEU A 71 0.80 -6.39 -12.01
C LEU A 71 1.93 -5.54 -12.59
N ILE A 72 2.81 -5.05 -11.72
CA ILE A 72 4.01 -4.29 -12.08
C ILE A 72 5.19 -4.87 -11.31
N LYS A 73 6.32 -5.03 -11.99
CA LYS A 73 7.58 -5.37 -11.36
C LYS A 73 8.04 -4.22 -10.45
N GLY A 74 8.36 -4.53 -9.20
CA GLY A 74 8.93 -3.59 -8.24
C GLY A 74 10.42 -3.38 -8.43
N GLY A 75 10.94 -2.33 -7.80
CA GLY A 75 12.37 -2.04 -7.71
C GLY A 75 13.02 -2.61 -6.45
N LYS A 76 14.26 -2.24 -6.22
CA LYS A 76 15.05 -2.69 -5.06
C LYS A 76 14.50 -2.14 -3.73
N THR A 77 14.01 -0.92 -3.74
CA THR A 77 13.45 -0.23 -2.56
C THR A 77 11.95 0.01 -2.71
N ARG A 78 11.32 0.43 -1.61
CA ARG A 78 9.92 0.87 -1.62
C ARG A 78 9.75 2.11 -2.50
N GLN A 79 10.72 3.02 -2.49
CA GLN A 79 10.72 4.22 -3.30
C GLN A 79 10.80 3.88 -4.78
N ASP A 80 11.76 3.01 -5.20
CA ASP A 80 11.87 2.55 -6.58
C ASP A 80 10.58 1.88 -7.06
N SER A 81 10.00 1.02 -6.23
CA SER A 81 8.73 0.33 -6.52
C SER A 81 7.59 1.33 -6.75
N THR A 82 7.51 2.37 -5.92
CA THR A 82 6.52 3.43 -6.07
C THR A 82 6.77 4.23 -7.34
N PHE A 83 8.01 4.61 -7.60
CA PHE A 83 8.40 5.37 -8.79
C PHE A 83 8.08 4.63 -10.09
N LEU A 84 8.41 3.34 -10.18
CA LEU A 84 8.10 2.51 -11.35
C LEU A 84 6.59 2.45 -11.63
N ALA A 85 5.78 2.31 -10.58
CA ALA A 85 4.34 2.33 -10.72
C ALA A 85 3.81 3.70 -11.16
N LEU A 86 4.33 4.79 -10.61
CA LEU A 86 3.99 6.16 -11.02
C LEU A 86 4.38 6.42 -12.48
N LYS A 87 5.58 6.01 -12.90
CA LYS A 87 6.06 6.13 -14.29
C LYS A 87 5.12 5.40 -15.26
N LYS A 88 4.63 4.20 -14.88
CA LYS A 88 3.64 3.46 -15.66
C LYS A 88 2.29 4.19 -15.73
N LEU A 89 1.88 4.80 -14.63
CA LEU A 89 0.63 5.52 -14.52
C LEU A 89 0.61 6.80 -15.36
N ILE A 90 1.73 7.54 -15.41
CA ILE A 90 1.87 8.77 -16.22
C ILE A 90 1.66 8.49 -17.71
N LYS A 91 2.09 7.32 -18.21
CA LYS A 91 1.91 6.91 -19.60
C LYS A 91 0.43 6.64 -19.97
N ILE A 92 -0.44 6.51 -18.98
CA ILE A 92 -1.88 6.31 -19.19
C ILE A 92 -2.55 7.67 -19.12
N LYS A 93 -3.19 8.11 -20.22
CA LYS A 93 -3.79 9.47 -20.37
C LYS A 93 -4.74 9.95 -19.27
N ASN A 94 -5.13 9.08 -18.33
CA ASN A 94 -5.98 9.41 -17.18
C ASN A 94 -5.14 9.82 -15.95
N LYS A 95 -4.51 10.98 -16.02
CA LYS A 95 -3.80 11.60 -14.90
C LYS A 95 -4.78 12.03 -13.82
N LYS A 96 -5.00 11.20 -12.80
CA LYS A 96 -5.88 11.58 -11.69
C LYS A 96 -5.22 11.14 -10.38
N ASN A 97 -5.84 11.49 -9.26
CA ASN A 97 -5.31 11.26 -7.94
C ASN A 97 -4.82 9.83 -7.73
N VAL A 98 -3.71 9.69 -7.04
CA VAL A 98 -3.07 8.42 -6.78
C VAL A 98 -3.13 8.11 -5.29
N LEU A 99 -3.63 6.93 -4.97
CA LEU A 99 -3.56 6.36 -3.63
C LEU A 99 -2.38 5.38 -3.59
N ILE A 100 -1.57 5.44 -2.55
CA ILE A 100 -0.45 4.52 -2.34
C ILE A 100 -0.67 3.79 -1.02
N HIS A 101 -0.64 2.46 -1.06
CA HIS A 101 -0.88 1.63 0.11
C HIS A 101 0.04 0.41 0.16
N ASP A 102 0.44 0.00 1.38
CA ASP A 102 1.24 -1.20 1.60
C ASP A 102 0.31 -2.43 1.69
N ALA A 103 0.49 -3.42 0.81
CA ALA A 103 -0.36 -4.62 0.73
C ALA A 103 -0.39 -5.44 2.04
N ALA A 104 0.69 -5.38 2.82
CA ALA A 104 0.80 -6.07 4.11
C ALA A 104 0.12 -5.34 5.28
N ARG A 105 -0.67 -4.30 5.02
CA ARG A 105 -1.42 -3.54 6.03
C ARG A 105 -2.93 -3.57 5.75
N PRO A 106 -3.60 -4.74 5.83
CA PRO A 106 -5.01 -4.88 5.46
C PRO A 106 -5.97 -4.27 6.48
N ASN A 107 -5.49 -3.86 7.66
CA ASN A 107 -6.33 -3.41 8.78
C ASN A 107 -6.70 -1.90 8.70
N PHE A 108 -7.00 -1.41 7.51
CA PHE A 108 -7.63 -0.10 7.35
C PHE A 108 -9.15 -0.25 7.28
N SER A 109 -9.88 0.72 7.83
CA SER A 109 -11.34 0.74 7.72
C SER A 109 -11.77 1.35 6.38
N THR A 110 -12.93 0.91 5.87
CA THR A 110 -13.56 1.54 4.70
C THR A 110 -13.88 3.01 4.96
N LYS A 111 -14.26 3.35 6.20
CA LYS A 111 -14.50 4.73 6.66
C LYS A 111 -13.24 5.60 6.50
N LEU A 112 -12.05 5.08 6.87
CA LEU A 112 -10.79 5.79 6.68
C LEU A 112 -10.50 6.04 5.20
N LEU A 113 -10.65 5.04 4.34
CA LEU A 113 -10.41 5.18 2.91
C LEU A 113 -11.39 6.16 2.26
N SER A 114 -12.68 6.12 2.62
CA SER A 114 -13.68 7.11 2.18
C SER A 114 -13.27 8.52 2.58
N LYS A 115 -12.80 8.72 3.82
CA LYS A 115 -12.37 10.03 4.34
C LYS A 115 -11.13 10.56 3.60
N ILE A 116 -10.18 9.69 3.27
CA ILE A 116 -8.99 10.04 2.46
C ILE A 116 -9.43 10.49 1.06
N ILE A 117 -10.29 9.70 0.40
CA ILE A 117 -10.82 10.01 -0.94
C ILE A 117 -11.54 11.36 -0.94
N LEU A 118 -12.37 11.63 0.07
CA LEU A 118 -13.10 12.89 0.18
C LEU A 118 -12.14 14.07 0.35
N LYS A 119 -11.19 13.98 1.29
CA LYS A 119 -10.23 15.05 1.56
C LYS A 119 -9.26 15.29 0.41
N SER A 120 -8.92 14.26 -0.40
CA SER A 120 -8.08 14.40 -1.58
C SER A 120 -8.73 15.20 -2.72
N LYS A 121 -10.01 15.54 -2.63
CA LYS A 121 -10.67 16.45 -3.58
C LYS A 121 -10.27 17.90 -3.35
N MET A 122 -9.96 18.26 -2.11
CA MET A 122 -9.69 19.63 -1.66
C MET A 122 -8.21 19.90 -1.38
N ASN A 123 -7.40 18.85 -1.28
CA ASN A 123 -6.00 18.96 -0.88
C ASN A 123 -5.09 18.24 -1.87
N SER A 124 -3.91 18.78 -2.10
CA SER A 124 -2.89 18.18 -2.98
C SER A 124 -2.34 16.86 -2.43
N THR A 125 -2.21 16.77 -1.10
CA THR A 125 -1.69 15.59 -0.42
C THR A 125 -2.47 15.31 0.86
N VAL A 126 -2.84 14.05 1.08
CA VAL A 126 -3.56 13.60 2.29
C VAL A 126 -2.86 12.39 2.87
N ILE A 127 -2.40 12.51 4.12
CA ILE A 127 -1.73 11.45 4.87
C ILE A 127 -2.51 11.21 6.17
N PRO A 128 -2.97 9.98 6.46
CA PRO A 128 -3.59 9.67 7.74
C PRO A 128 -2.54 9.67 8.85
N ARG A 129 -2.87 10.29 9.98
CA ARG A 129 -2.03 10.28 11.18
C ARG A 129 -2.84 9.88 12.40
N LEU A 130 -2.16 9.32 13.37
CA LEU A 130 -2.66 9.12 14.72
C LEU A 130 -1.93 10.07 15.66
N ASN A 131 -2.64 10.60 16.65
CA ASN A 131 -1.99 11.30 17.74
C ASN A 131 -1.27 10.25 18.60
N ILE A 132 -0.06 10.60 19.01
CA ILE A 132 0.72 9.75 19.92
C ILE A 132 0.33 10.15 21.33
N SER A 133 -0.30 9.23 22.06
CA SER A 133 -0.68 9.42 23.46
C SER A 133 0.44 9.14 24.45
N ASN A 134 1.45 8.37 24.01
CA ASN A 134 2.57 7.99 24.85
C ASN A 134 3.78 8.91 24.67
N ALA A 135 4.56 9.09 25.71
CA ALA A 135 5.81 9.85 25.64
C ALA A 135 6.80 9.17 24.68
N ILE A 136 7.35 9.95 23.74
CA ILE A 136 8.38 9.47 22.82
C ILE A 136 9.74 9.85 23.43
N LYS A 137 10.61 8.86 23.56
CA LYS A 137 12.00 9.05 24.00
C LYS A 137 12.95 8.80 22.85
N LYS A 138 13.87 9.72 22.63
CA LYS A 138 14.96 9.56 21.67
C LYS A 138 16.22 9.10 22.39
N ASN A 139 16.85 8.04 21.90
CA ASN A 139 18.18 7.65 22.41
C ASN A 139 19.24 8.59 21.82
N LYS A 140 19.89 9.38 22.67
CA LYS A 140 21.09 10.17 22.34
C LYS A 140 22.25 9.65 23.17
N LYS A 141 23.24 9.03 22.54
CA LYS A 141 24.47 8.57 23.19
C LYS A 141 24.18 7.83 24.52
N ASN A 142 23.40 6.75 24.46
CA ASN A 142 22.97 5.92 25.60
C ASN A 142 22.10 6.63 26.67
N ARG A 143 21.56 7.81 26.40
CA ARG A 143 20.57 8.47 27.27
C ARG A 143 19.25 8.64 26.53
N PHE A 144 18.13 8.37 27.21
CA PHE A 144 16.79 8.61 26.67
C PHE A 144 16.36 10.05 26.97
N VAL A 145 16.06 10.81 25.91
CA VAL A 145 15.59 12.21 26.01
C VAL A 145 14.14 12.27 25.52
N ASN A 146 13.28 12.98 26.24
CA ASN A 146 11.91 13.22 25.79
C ASN A 146 11.92 14.07 24.52
N ILE A 147 11.07 13.70 23.56
CA ILE A 147 10.79 14.55 22.40
C ILE A 147 9.54 15.34 22.75
N LYS A 148 9.67 16.67 22.75
CA LYS A 148 8.55 17.60 22.87
C LYS A 148 7.74 17.64 21.57
#